data_13219cd4689270c62daeb6707adf8257
#
_entry.id   13219cd4689270c62daeb6707adf8257
#
_cell.length_a   1.000
_cell.length_b   1.000
_cell.length_c   1.000
_cell.angle_alpha   90.00
_cell.angle_beta   90.00
_cell.angle_gamma   90.00
#
_symmetry.space_group_name_H-M   'P 1'
#
loop_
_entity.id
_entity.type
_entity.pdbx_description
1 polymer ?
#
loop_
_entity_poly.entity_id
_entity_poly.type
_entity_poly.pdbx_seq_one_letter_code
_entity_poly.pdbx_strand_id
1 'polypeptide(L)'
;MEIKNNNPFEIKTPESNSAEDILELFVDVFPDFWQVKEAGHTFLNGPRGSGKSMMFRYMMPDCQMLKTGSKACDLDYFAVYVGIKQTNINNTDLERLSNHATLIINEHLLSTFVIANVLGSIRQTFSDDLNIYTEEIKYFYLDTFVEAVAQSGYEVDIDAECDGCDGNNLLLRMIKVVEAMEQECKKYCNRLALNRDLATPYTGALTDFVDFVLPIIKGLKQISLFPQEKPFYILIDDAGYLNLAQTKVLNTWVSYRSTKDICLKISAQLDYKTHLTANDKRIDAPHDYSEINISTVYSSKTSDYNDRIKEIVKKRLEKYLNLTIEPEKFFPQDEEQEAAIDAIAKKLAEDNYDPVRPYASGDAARRYARPDFIKNLQKYHKSGFTYSYAGFDQLVAISSGIIRYFLAPAQEMFSVMVAKNPNMEIREITPSVQDEVIKRYSDNFLQAQFDEIRKDQGMKNSTLEKADKLYNLVDSLGELFHVILVSNASERRVFSVALTDSPDEELYEVLDMCEHYGYIHKRTIGNKDGTGRNRMYVLSRVLSPHFKLDPMSFAGYKFMDSATLKIALTNKKKFLQIMSKGIAQDVPAQPTLFDNPDFESND
;
A
#
# COMPACT_ATOMS: atom_id res chain seq x y z
N MET A 1 -33.51 18.97 13.88
CA MET A 1 -32.70 18.27 12.85
C MET A 1 -31.56 17.62 13.58
N GLU A 2 -31.47 16.28 13.58
CA GLU A 2 -30.27 15.61 14.07
C GLU A 2 -29.13 15.97 13.12
N ILE A 3 -28.07 16.56 13.68
CA ILE A 3 -26.85 16.84 12.93
C ILE A 3 -26.17 15.49 12.67
N LYS A 4 -26.33 14.97 11.45
CA LYS A 4 -25.59 13.76 11.03
C LYS A 4 -24.15 14.14 10.74
N ASN A 5 -23.29 14.08 11.74
CA ASN A 5 -21.85 14.17 11.58
C ASN A 5 -21.30 12.86 11.01
N ASN A 6 -21.51 12.59 9.72
CA ASN A 6 -20.85 11.49 9.05
C ASN A 6 -19.34 11.78 8.99
N ASN A 7 -18.53 10.87 9.47
CA ASN A 7 -17.08 11.09 9.47
C ASN A 7 -16.53 11.12 8.02
N PRO A 8 -16.04 12.28 7.56
CA PRO A 8 -15.57 12.42 6.17
C PRO A 8 -14.30 11.63 5.88
N PHE A 9 -13.56 11.22 6.91
CA PHE A 9 -12.29 10.53 6.79
C PHE A 9 -12.41 9.02 6.99
N GLU A 10 -13.64 8.49 7.12
CA GLU A 10 -13.87 7.05 7.24
C GLU A 10 -13.22 6.28 6.09
N ILE A 11 -12.44 5.25 6.44
CA ILE A 11 -11.75 4.39 5.48
C ILE A 11 -12.63 3.18 5.19
N LYS A 12 -13.33 3.23 4.05
CA LYS A 12 -14.11 2.10 3.53
C LYS A 12 -13.28 1.31 2.52
N THR A 13 -13.58 0.02 2.40
CA THR A 13 -13.01 -0.80 1.31
C THR A 13 -13.61 -0.33 -0.02
N PRO A 14 -12.81 -0.10 -1.07
CA PRO A 14 -13.31 0.42 -2.34
C PRO A 14 -14.41 -0.44 -2.97
N GLU A 15 -14.37 -1.75 -2.73
CA GLU A 15 -15.35 -2.72 -3.25
C GLU A 15 -16.76 -2.51 -2.67
N SER A 16 -16.87 -1.93 -1.48
CA SER A 16 -18.16 -1.66 -0.82
C SER A 16 -18.80 -0.34 -1.25
N ASN A 17 -18.12 0.50 -2.04
CA ASN A 17 -18.63 1.79 -2.49
C ASN A 17 -19.36 1.67 -3.82
N SER A 18 -20.44 2.47 -3.98
CA SER A 18 -21.13 2.61 -5.27
C SER A 18 -20.25 3.28 -6.32
N ALA A 19 -20.61 3.16 -7.60
CA ALA A 19 -19.87 3.82 -8.68
C ALA A 19 -19.90 5.35 -8.53
N GLU A 20 -21.03 5.91 -8.10
CA GLU A 20 -21.20 7.35 -7.81
C GLU A 20 -20.24 7.80 -6.71
N ASP A 21 -20.20 7.06 -5.59
CA ASP A 21 -19.28 7.35 -4.49
C ASP A 21 -17.82 7.33 -4.92
N ILE A 22 -17.46 6.35 -5.75
CA ILE A 22 -16.11 6.24 -6.29
C ILE A 22 -15.77 7.45 -7.16
N LEU A 23 -16.65 7.84 -8.08
CA LEU A 23 -16.40 8.98 -8.98
C LEU A 23 -16.29 10.31 -8.22
N GLU A 24 -17.14 10.52 -7.22
CA GLU A 24 -17.07 11.71 -6.40
C GLU A 24 -15.79 11.80 -5.56
N LEU A 25 -15.35 10.67 -5.00
CA LEU A 25 -14.20 10.63 -4.07
C LEU A 25 -12.86 10.38 -4.77
N PHE A 26 -12.87 9.87 -6.00
CA PHE A 26 -11.63 9.54 -6.70
C PHE A 26 -10.82 10.80 -7.02
N VAL A 27 -9.56 10.74 -6.66
CA VAL A 27 -8.54 11.71 -7.06
C VAL A 27 -7.44 10.92 -7.74
N ASP A 28 -7.00 11.41 -8.88
CA ASP A 28 -5.88 10.82 -9.60
C ASP A 28 -4.60 11.06 -8.80
N VAL A 29 -4.18 10.03 -8.06
CA VAL A 29 -3.13 10.15 -7.05
C VAL A 29 -1.70 10.21 -7.61
N PHE A 30 -1.51 10.01 -8.91
CA PHE A 30 -0.21 10.19 -9.55
C PHE A 30 -0.36 10.57 -11.04
N PRO A 31 0.59 11.38 -11.57
CA PRO A 31 0.48 11.91 -12.93
C PRO A 31 0.42 10.83 -14.00
N ASP A 32 0.93 9.63 -13.67
CA ASP A 32 1.09 8.53 -14.62
C ASP A 32 -0.05 7.50 -14.56
N PHE A 33 -1.19 7.81 -13.90
CA PHE A 33 -2.33 6.88 -13.84
C PHE A 33 -2.88 6.50 -15.22
N TRP A 34 -2.73 7.37 -16.21
CA TRP A 34 -3.07 7.06 -17.59
C TRP A 34 -2.31 5.83 -18.11
N GLN A 35 -1.07 5.60 -17.67
CA GLN A 35 -0.28 4.41 -18.04
C GLN A 35 -0.89 3.11 -17.52
N VAL A 36 -1.57 3.13 -16.36
CA VAL A 36 -2.29 1.94 -15.86
C VAL A 36 -3.45 1.58 -16.79
N LYS A 37 -4.06 2.57 -17.44
CA LYS A 37 -5.17 2.40 -18.38
C LYS A 37 -4.74 2.03 -19.79
N GLU A 38 -3.46 2.16 -20.14
CA GLU A 38 -2.95 1.73 -21.45
C GLU A 38 -3.00 0.22 -21.62
N ALA A 39 -3.12 -0.22 -22.89
CA ALA A 39 -3.03 -1.64 -23.22
C ALA A 39 -1.62 -2.17 -22.87
N GLY A 40 -1.57 -3.37 -22.30
CA GLY A 40 -0.34 -4.02 -21.86
C GLY A 40 -0.45 -4.55 -20.43
N HIS A 41 0.43 -5.46 -20.07
CA HIS A 41 0.54 -5.91 -18.69
C HIS A 41 1.20 -4.81 -17.84
N THR A 42 0.70 -4.62 -16.61
CA THR A 42 1.20 -3.56 -15.73
C THR A 42 1.30 -4.08 -14.29
N PHE A 43 2.46 -3.88 -13.66
CA PHE A 43 2.61 -4.03 -12.22
C PHE A 43 2.48 -2.67 -11.54
N LEU A 44 1.52 -2.57 -10.64
CA LEU A 44 1.24 -1.40 -9.81
C LEU A 44 1.75 -1.66 -8.39
N ASN A 45 2.99 -1.26 -8.13
CA ASN A 45 3.67 -1.49 -6.86
C ASN A 45 3.50 -0.30 -5.91
N GLY A 46 3.35 -0.60 -4.63
CA GLY A 46 3.29 0.45 -3.62
C GLY A 46 2.88 -0.08 -2.25
N PRO A 47 3.16 0.68 -1.18
CA PRO A 47 2.82 0.28 0.17
C PRO A 47 1.31 0.13 0.36
N ARG A 48 0.92 -0.59 1.42
CA ARG A 48 -0.49 -0.75 1.79
C ARG A 48 -1.10 0.61 2.15
N GLY A 49 -2.28 0.91 1.59
CA GLY A 49 -2.95 2.20 1.82
C GLY A 49 -2.56 3.33 0.87
N SER A 50 -1.77 3.05 -0.18
CA SER A 50 -1.41 4.03 -1.23
C SER A 50 -2.51 4.29 -2.28
N GLY A 51 -3.65 3.57 -2.21
CA GLY A 51 -4.81 3.81 -3.10
C GLY A 51 -4.93 2.86 -4.29
N LYS A 52 -4.13 1.79 -4.41
CA LYS A 52 -4.15 0.83 -5.54
C LYS A 52 -5.55 0.26 -5.81
N SER A 53 -6.20 -0.28 -4.79
CA SER A 53 -7.55 -0.87 -4.92
C SER A 53 -8.60 0.17 -5.33
N MET A 54 -8.46 1.44 -4.89
CA MET A 54 -9.33 2.54 -5.32
C MET A 54 -9.15 2.84 -6.81
N MET A 55 -7.93 2.79 -7.33
CA MET A 55 -7.65 2.94 -8.76
C MET A 55 -8.28 1.81 -9.58
N PHE A 56 -8.15 0.56 -9.12
CA PHE A 56 -8.77 -0.58 -9.77
C PHE A 56 -10.29 -0.49 -9.75
N ARG A 57 -10.89 -0.10 -8.61
CA ARG A 57 -12.34 0.10 -8.52
C ARG A 57 -12.84 1.19 -9.47
N TYR A 58 -12.09 2.30 -9.58
CA TYR A 58 -12.40 3.36 -10.54
C TYR A 58 -12.33 2.90 -12.02
N MET A 59 -11.48 1.91 -12.34
CA MET A 59 -11.38 1.35 -13.69
C MET A 59 -12.52 0.40 -14.06
N MET A 60 -13.37 -0.01 -13.10
CA MET A 60 -14.48 -0.94 -13.35
C MET A 60 -15.52 -0.34 -14.31
N PRO A 61 -16.23 -1.19 -15.09
CA PRO A 61 -17.16 -0.75 -16.14
C PRO A 61 -18.26 0.18 -15.63
N ASP A 62 -18.84 -0.11 -14.46
CA ASP A 62 -19.89 0.73 -13.85
C ASP A 62 -19.42 2.17 -13.62
N CYS A 63 -18.20 2.35 -13.09
CA CYS A 63 -17.61 3.67 -12.92
C CYS A 63 -17.30 4.35 -14.27
N GLN A 64 -16.76 3.60 -15.24
CA GLN A 64 -16.39 4.19 -16.53
C GLN A 64 -17.64 4.56 -17.36
N MET A 65 -18.68 3.72 -17.37
CA MET A 65 -19.96 4.03 -18.01
C MET A 65 -20.61 5.28 -17.41
N LEU A 66 -20.65 5.36 -16.08
CA LEU A 66 -21.21 6.53 -15.39
C LEU A 66 -20.41 7.80 -15.68
N LYS A 67 -19.07 7.69 -15.72
CA LYS A 67 -18.18 8.82 -16.01
C LYS A 67 -18.33 9.37 -17.43
N THR A 68 -18.42 8.47 -18.42
CA THR A 68 -18.44 8.84 -19.84
C THR A 68 -19.85 9.04 -20.39
N GLY A 69 -20.87 8.55 -19.68
CA GLY A 69 -22.25 8.45 -20.20
C GLY A 69 -22.41 7.44 -21.32
N SER A 70 -21.45 6.52 -21.50
CA SER A 70 -21.40 5.55 -22.59
C SER A 70 -21.94 4.20 -22.14
N LYS A 71 -22.29 3.35 -23.13
CA LYS A 71 -22.61 1.94 -22.88
C LYS A 71 -21.31 1.13 -22.69
N ALA A 72 -21.44 -0.09 -22.16
CA ALA A 72 -20.29 -0.97 -21.94
C ALA A 72 -19.53 -1.30 -23.23
N CYS A 73 -20.25 -1.51 -24.34
CA CYS A 73 -19.67 -1.80 -25.66
C CYS A 73 -18.85 -0.65 -26.27
N ASP A 74 -19.04 0.57 -25.80
CA ASP A 74 -18.36 1.78 -26.28
C ASP A 74 -17.13 2.15 -25.46
N LEU A 75 -16.82 1.41 -24.39
CA LEU A 75 -15.68 1.67 -23.53
C LEU A 75 -14.35 1.36 -24.23
N ASP A 76 -13.29 2.07 -23.84
CA ASP A 76 -11.94 1.86 -24.38
C ASP A 76 -11.28 0.55 -23.89
N TYR A 77 -11.80 -0.05 -22.86
CA TYR A 77 -11.42 -1.35 -22.29
C TYR A 77 -12.55 -1.87 -21.42
N PHE A 78 -12.57 -3.17 -21.18
CA PHE A 78 -13.45 -3.78 -20.19
C PHE A 78 -12.63 -4.34 -19.03
N ALA A 79 -12.88 -3.88 -17.81
CA ALA A 79 -12.10 -4.27 -16.65
C ALA A 79 -12.90 -5.15 -15.68
N VAL A 80 -12.27 -6.16 -15.12
CA VAL A 80 -12.84 -7.03 -14.10
C VAL A 80 -11.89 -7.13 -12.91
N TYR A 81 -12.43 -6.94 -11.72
CA TYR A 81 -11.69 -7.00 -10.46
C TYR A 81 -11.58 -8.44 -9.94
N VAL A 82 -10.36 -8.82 -9.56
CA VAL A 82 -10.03 -10.13 -8.98
C VAL A 82 -9.19 -9.91 -7.73
N GLY A 83 -9.82 -9.99 -6.56
CA GLY A 83 -9.18 -9.79 -5.27
C GLY A 83 -8.56 -11.08 -4.72
N ILE A 84 -7.24 -11.19 -4.72
CA ILE A 84 -6.53 -12.40 -4.29
C ILE A 84 -6.74 -12.71 -2.80
N LYS A 85 -6.91 -11.71 -1.95
CA LYS A 85 -7.18 -11.90 -0.52
C LYS A 85 -8.37 -12.79 -0.19
N GLN A 86 -9.31 -12.91 -1.12
CA GLN A 86 -10.52 -13.70 -0.95
C GLN A 86 -10.30 -15.19 -1.28
N THR A 87 -9.09 -15.55 -1.71
CA THR A 87 -8.78 -16.93 -2.07
C THR A 87 -8.36 -17.76 -0.86
N ASN A 88 -8.97 -18.93 -0.71
CA ASN A 88 -8.48 -20.00 0.18
C ASN A 88 -7.51 -20.95 -0.56
N ILE A 89 -6.81 -20.45 -1.59
CA ILE A 89 -6.00 -21.27 -2.52
C ILE A 89 -4.62 -21.59 -1.93
N ASN A 90 -4.21 -20.94 -0.85
CA ASN A 90 -2.88 -21.13 -0.28
C ASN A 90 -2.81 -22.44 0.52
N ASN A 91 -2.54 -23.56 -0.18
CA ASN A 91 -2.37 -24.87 0.42
C ASN A 91 -0.90 -25.28 0.39
N THR A 92 -0.24 -25.20 1.56
CA THR A 92 1.16 -25.57 1.74
C THR A 92 1.42 -27.07 1.53
N ASP A 93 0.38 -27.93 1.62
CA ASP A 93 0.52 -29.37 1.39
C ASP A 93 0.81 -29.72 -0.07
N LEU A 94 0.57 -28.80 -1.00
CA LEU A 94 0.97 -28.96 -2.40
C LEU A 94 2.50 -29.00 -2.57
N GLU A 95 3.29 -28.48 -1.63
CA GLU A 95 4.75 -28.59 -1.64
C GLU A 95 5.24 -30.05 -1.48
N ARG A 96 4.37 -30.96 -1.07
CA ARG A 96 4.64 -32.41 -0.98
C ARG A 96 4.62 -33.10 -2.34
N LEU A 97 4.02 -32.48 -3.35
CA LEU A 97 4.04 -32.94 -4.73
C LEU A 97 5.38 -32.58 -5.41
N SER A 98 5.64 -33.18 -6.57
CA SER A 98 6.76 -32.69 -7.39
C SER A 98 6.53 -31.23 -7.78
N ASN A 99 7.62 -30.47 -7.97
CA ASN A 99 7.54 -29.06 -8.35
C ASN A 99 6.64 -28.82 -9.58
N HIS A 100 6.68 -29.73 -10.56
CA HIS A 100 5.86 -29.60 -11.77
C HIS A 100 4.37 -29.84 -11.48
N ALA A 101 4.03 -30.86 -10.71
CA ALA A 101 2.65 -31.13 -10.30
C ALA A 101 2.07 -29.99 -9.44
N THR A 102 2.90 -29.42 -8.56
CA THR A 102 2.52 -28.24 -7.76
C THR A 102 2.15 -27.05 -8.64
N LEU A 103 2.92 -26.78 -9.70
CA LEU A 103 2.62 -25.69 -10.65
C LEU A 103 1.32 -25.93 -11.40
N ILE A 104 1.07 -27.15 -11.91
CA ILE A 104 -0.15 -27.49 -12.65
C ILE A 104 -1.40 -27.31 -11.77
N ILE A 105 -1.37 -27.83 -10.53
CA ILE A 105 -2.50 -27.69 -9.60
C ILE A 105 -2.73 -26.22 -9.22
N ASN A 106 -1.66 -25.44 -8.98
CA ASN A 106 -1.81 -24.03 -8.69
C ASN A 106 -2.31 -23.22 -9.89
N GLU A 107 -1.95 -23.61 -11.13
CA GLU A 107 -2.47 -22.99 -12.35
C GLU A 107 -3.96 -23.27 -12.52
N HIS A 108 -4.38 -24.51 -12.30
CA HIS A 108 -5.80 -24.87 -12.31
C HIS A 108 -6.61 -24.07 -11.28
N LEU A 109 -6.13 -24.00 -10.04
CA LEU A 109 -6.81 -23.23 -8.99
C LEU A 109 -6.86 -21.73 -9.31
N LEU A 110 -5.80 -21.15 -9.89
CA LEU A 110 -5.77 -19.74 -10.23
C LEU A 110 -6.65 -19.42 -11.44
N SER A 111 -6.64 -20.26 -12.48
CA SER A 111 -7.44 -20.07 -13.69
C SER A 111 -8.95 -20.23 -13.43
N THR A 112 -9.35 -21.24 -12.67
CA THR A 112 -10.76 -21.41 -12.24
C THR A 112 -11.21 -20.24 -11.36
N PHE A 113 -10.41 -19.83 -10.38
CA PHE A 113 -10.70 -18.67 -9.56
C PHE A 113 -10.87 -17.39 -10.36
N VAL A 114 -9.97 -17.10 -11.30
CA VAL A 114 -10.05 -15.90 -12.16
C VAL A 114 -11.32 -15.93 -13.00
N ILE A 115 -11.63 -17.03 -13.66
CA ILE A 115 -12.82 -17.13 -14.52
C ILE A 115 -14.11 -17.04 -13.69
N ALA A 116 -14.20 -17.67 -12.54
CA ALA A 116 -15.36 -17.53 -11.66
C ALA A 116 -15.59 -16.06 -11.24
N ASN A 117 -14.51 -15.33 -10.92
CA ASN A 117 -14.59 -13.90 -10.59
C ASN A 117 -14.96 -13.04 -11.80
N VAL A 118 -14.43 -13.35 -12.99
CA VAL A 118 -14.80 -12.63 -14.24
C VAL A 118 -16.30 -12.77 -14.51
N LEU A 119 -16.81 -13.99 -14.54
CA LEU A 119 -18.23 -14.25 -14.79
C LEU A 119 -19.11 -13.66 -13.68
N GLY A 120 -18.68 -13.77 -12.42
CA GLY A 120 -19.38 -13.21 -11.26
C GLY A 120 -19.48 -11.69 -11.32
N SER A 121 -18.39 -11.01 -11.66
CA SER A 121 -18.33 -9.55 -11.81
C SER A 121 -19.23 -9.06 -12.96
N ILE A 122 -19.20 -9.73 -14.11
CA ILE A 122 -20.09 -9.44 -15.24
C ILE A 122 -21.54 -9.58 -14.81
N ARG A 123 -21.89 -10.70 -14.17
CA ARG A 123 -23.24 -10.97 -13.69
C ARG A 123 -23.73 -9.93 -12.69
N GLN A 124 -22.88 -9.50 -11.78
CA GLN A 124 -23.22 -8.49 -10.78
C GLN A 124 -23.42 -7.11 -11.40
N THR A 125 -22.55 -6.72 -12.33
CA THR A 125 -22.58 -5.38 -12.94
C THR A 125 -23.73 -5.21 -13.93
N PHE A 126 -24.13 -6.27 -14.65
CA PHE A 126 -25.09 -6.21 -15.75
C PHE A 126 -26.32 -7.08 -15.52
N SER A 127 -26.69 -7.38 -14.26
CA SER A 127 -27.82 -8.28 -13.94
C SER A 127 -29.10 -7.96 -14.69
N ASP A 128 -29.39 -6.68 -14.92
CA ASP A 128 -30.62 -6.22 -15.55
C ASP A 128 -30.54 -6.26 -17.08
N ASP A 129 -29.34 -6.16 -17.64
CA ASP A 129 -29.12 -6.09 -19.10
C ASP A 129 -28.83 -7.46 -19.73
N LEU A 130 -28.30 -8.43 -18.97
CA LEU A 130 -27.87 -9.74 -19.48
C LEU A 130 -28.96 -10.48 -20.26
N ASN A 131 -30.22 -10.30 -19.87
CA ASN A 131 -31.34 -10.97 -20.53
C ASN A 131 -31.60 -10.46 -21.97
N ILE A 132 -31.14 -9.26 -22.30
CA ILE A 132 -31.17 -8.71 -23.65
C ILE A 132 -30.25 -9.51 -24.59
N TYR A 133 -29.16 -10.05 -24.06
CA TYR A 133 -28.12 -10.77 -24.81
C TYR A 133 -28.21 -12.30 -24.65
N THR A 134 -29.38 -12.83 -24.25
CA THR A 134 -29.56 -14.27 -23.94
C THR A 134 -29.09 -15.18 -25.05
N GLU A 135 -29.43 -14.89 -26.31
CA GLU A 135 -29.04 -15.73 -27.45
C GLU A 135 -27.53 -15.73 -27.69
N GLU A 136 -26.87 -14.57 -27.54
CA GLU A 136 -25.41 -14.46 -27.68
C GLU A 136 -24.69 -15.18 -26.55
N ILE A 137 -25.20 -15.06 -25.31
CA ILE A 137 -24.70 -15.76 -24.14
C ILE A 137 -24.91 -17.27 -24.27
N LYS A 138 -26.06 -17.70 -24.83
CA LYS A 138 -26.33 -19.13 -25.10
C LYS A 138 -25.35 -19.69 -26.15
N TYR A 139 -25.10 -18.93 -27.21
CA TYR A 139 -24.08 -19.31 -28.20
C TYR A 139 -22.69 -19.43 -27.56
N PHE A 140 -22.28 -18.44 -26.81
CA PHE A 140 -21.02 -18.47 -26.07
C PHE A 140 -20.92 -19.67 -25.10
N TYR A 141 -22.01 -19.98 -24.38
CA TYR A 141 -22.06 -21.11 -23.47
C TYR A 141 -21.84 -22.43 -24.22
N LEU A 142 -22.57 -22.65 -25.31
CA LEU A 142 -22.55 -23.94 -26.03
C LEU A 142 -21.29 -24.12 -26.89
N ASP A 143 -20.86 -23.07 -27.59
CA ASP A 143 -19.76 -23.12 -28.55
C ASP A 143 -18.38 -23.00 -27.90
N THR A 144 -18.23 -22.10 -26.90
CA THR A 144 -16.91 -21.80 -26.34
C THR A 144 -16.73 -22.35 -24.92
N PHE A 145 -17.68 -22.08 -24.02
CA PHE A 145 -17.51 -22.43 -22.61
C PHE A 145 -17.53 -23.94 -22.38
N VAL A 146 -18.53 -24.62 -22.93
CA VAL A 146 -18.66 -26.09 -22.81
C VAL A 146 -17.45 -26.81 -23.41
N GLU A 147 -16.97 -26.31 -24.56
CA GLU A 147 -15.79 -26.88 -25.24
C GLU A 147 -14.52 -26.71 -24.35
N ALA A 148 -14.27 -25.52 -23.84
CA ALA A 148 -13.12 -25.25 -22.95
C ALA A 148 -13.17 -26.11 -21.67
N VAL A 149 -14.36 -26.31 -21.10
CA VAL A 149 -14.56 -27.16 -19.93
C VAL A 149 -14.33 -28.63 -20.27
N ALA A 150 -14.85 -29.12 -21.40
CA ALA A 150 -14.66 -30.49 -21.85
C ALA A 150 -13.17 -30.80 -22.14
N GLN A 151 -12.45 -29.86 -22.76
CA GLN A 151 -11.01 -29.99 -23.01
C GLN A 151 -10.20 -30.06 -21.72
N SER A 152 -10.69 -29.45 -20.64
CA SER A 152 -10.05 -29.55 -19.30
C SER A 152 -10.25 -30.92 -18.62
N GLY A 153 -11.09 -31.80 -19.19
CA GLY A 153 -11.43 -33.10 -18.63
C GLY A 153 -12.64 -33.10 -17.69
N TYR A 154 -13.49 -32.06 -17.73
CA TYR A 154 -14.72 -31.98 -16.94
C TYR A 154 -15.95 -32.15 -17.85
N GLU A 155 -16.85 -33.06 -17.48
CA GLU A 155 -18.09 -33.29 -18.21
C GLU A 155 -19.20 -32.38 -17.69
N VAL A 156 -19.82 -31.61 -18.60
CA VAL A 156 -20.99 -30.78 -18.31
C VAL A 156 -22.25 -31.49 -18.86
N ASP A 157 -23.24 -31.70 -18.03
CA ASP A 157 -24.55 -32.17 -18.46
C ASP A 157 -25.29 -31.03 -19.19
N ILE A 158 -25.33 -31.09 -20.51
CA ILE A 158 -25.88 -30.05 -21.36
C ILE A 158 -27.41 -30.16 -21.49
N ASP A 159 -27.96 -31.38 -21.41
CA ASP A 159 -29.32 -31.67 -21.83
C ASP A 159 -30.41 -31.28 -20.81
N ALA A 160 -30.09 -31.10 -19.57
CA ALA A 160 -31.12 -31.02 -18.54
C ALA A 160 -31.79 -29.63 -18.37
N GLU A 161 -31.17 -28.50 -18.75
CA GLU A 161 -31.62 -27.19 -18.25
C GLU A 161 -31.39 -25.97 -19.17
N CYS A 162 -30.92 -26.10 -20.42
CA CYS A 162 -30.66 -24.93 -21.29
C CYS A 162 -31.89 -24.36 -21.98
N ASP A 163 -32.99 -25.12 -22.12
CA ASP A 163 -34.23 -24.66 -22.73
C ASP A 163 -35.01 -23.79 -21.74
N GLY A 164 -35.09 -22.48 -22.04
CA GLY A 164 -35.80 -21.49 -21.24
C GLY A 164 -34.95 -20.72 -20.22
N CYS A 165 -33.64 -20.94 -20.16
CA CYS A 165 -32.74 -20.13 -19.33
C CYS A 165 -32.50 -18.75 -19.94
N ASP A 166 -32.62 -17.71 -19.15
CA ASP A 166 -32.19 -16.36 -19.50
C ASP A 166 -30.68 -16.17 -19.37
N GLY A 167 -30.14 -15.06 -19.89
CA GLY A 167 -28.70 -14.76 -19.89
C GLY A 167 -28.08 -14.75 -18.50
N ASN A 168 -28.81 -14.26 -17.50
CA ASN A 168 -28.35 -14.20 -16.11
C ASN A 168 -28.22 -15.61 -15.49
N ASN A 169 -29.17 -16.50 -15.76
CA ASN A 169 -29.14 -17.88 -15.28
C ASN A 169 -28.07 -18.72 -16.00
N LEU A 170 -27.82 -18.47 -17.29
CA LEU A 170 -26.72 -19.11 -18.03
C LEU A 170 -25.36 -18.75 -17.42
N LEU A 171 -25.10 -17.46 -17.11
CA LEU A 171 -23.89 -17.03 -16.42
C LEU A 171 -23.75 -17.66 -15.04
N LEU A 172 -24.84 -17.73 -14.26
CA LEU A 172 -24.83 -18.41 -12.96
C LEU A 172 -24.46 -19.89 -13.10
N ARG A 173 -24.95 -20.56 -14.15
CA ARG A 173 -24.61 -21.96 -14.42
C ARG A 173 -23.12 -22.12 -14.74
N MET A 174 -22.56 -21.27 -15.58
CA MET A 174 -21.13 -21.28 -15.89
C MET A 174 -20.28 -21.08 -14.63
N ILE A 175 -20.65 -20.13 -13.78
CA ILE A 175 -20.00 -19.91 -12.48
C ILE A 175 -20.02 -21.18 -11.63
N LYS A 176 -21.17 -21.85 -11.48
CA LYS A 176 -21.30 -23.07 -10.69
C LYS A 176 -20.44 -24.23 -11.24
N VAL A 177 -20.33 -24.35 -12.57
CA VAL A 177 -19.46 -25.35 -13.20
C VAL A 177 -17.99 -25.09 -12.82
N VAL A 178 -17.52 -23.86 -12.99
CA VAL A 178 -16.13 -23.48 -12.65
C VAL A 178 -15.85 -23.66 -11.16
N GLU A 179 -16.79 -23.27 -10.30
CA GLU A 179 -16.69 -23.47 -8.85
C GLU A 179 -16.67 -24.97 -8.47
N ALA A 180 -17.41 -25.83 -9.19
CA ALA A 180 -17.39 -27.27 -8.98
C ALA A 180 -16.02 -27.87 -9.34
N MET A 181 -15.42 -27.45 -10.46
CA MET A 181 -14.06 -27.86 -10.85
C MET A 181 -13.02 -27.44 -9.79
N GLU A 182 -13.11 -26.20 -9.31
CA GLU A 182 -12.24 -25.69 -8.23
C GLU A 182 -12.42 -26.50 -6.94
N GLN A 183 -13.67 -26.81 -6.56
CA GLN A 183 -13.99 -27.58 -5.36
C GLN A 183 -13.49 -29.03 -5.42
N GLU A 184 -13.51 -29.65 -6.58
CA GLU A 184 -12.95 -30.97 -6.79
C GLU A 184 -11.44 -30.99 -6.49
N CYS A 185 -10.71 -29.99 -7.04
CA CYS A 185 -9.29 -29.82 -6.79
C CYS A 185 -9.00 -29.50 -5.31
N LYS A 186 -9.79 -28.64 -4.67
CA LYS A 186 -9.68 -28.36 -3.24
C LYS A 186 -9.90 -29.59 -2.36
N LYS A 187 -10.85 -30.46 -2.72
CA LYS A 187 -11.06 -31.75 -2.02
C LYS A 187 -9.84 -32.66 -2.14
N TYR A 188 -9.20 -32.70 -3.31
CA TYR A 188 -7.94 -33.43 -3.49
C TYR A 188 -6.82 -32.86 -2.60
N CYS A 189 -6.61 -31.54 -2.63
CA CYS A 189 -5.61 -30.86 -1.78
C CYS A 189 -5.83 -31.17 -0.28
N ASN A 190 -7.07 -31.12 0.18
CA ASN A 190 -7.40 -31.43 1.57
C ASN A 190 -7.14 -32.91 1.92
N ARG A 191 -7.35 -33.82 0.97
CA ARG A 191 -7.00 -35.25 1.16
C ARG A 191 -5.49 -35.45 1.22
N LEU A 192 -4.70 -34.74 0.44
CA LEU A 192 -3.23 -34.75 0.55
C LEU A 192 -2.76 -34.34 1.94
N ALA A 193 -3.38 -33.36 2.57
CA ALA A 193 -3.06 -32.93 3.93
C ALA A 193 -3.28 -34.04 4.98
N LEU A 194 -4.31 -34.87 4.79
CA LEU A 194 -4.72 -35.93 5.71
C LEU A 194 -4.01 -37.25 5.46
N ASN A 195 -3.53 -37.50 4.24
CA ASN A 195 -2.86 -38.77 3.87
C ASN A 195 -1.34 -38.62 3.88
N ARG A 196 -0.65 -39.49 4.60
CA ARG A 196 0.82 -39.59 4.57
C ARG A 196 1.36 -40.20 3.26
N ASP A 197 0.57 -41.05 2.62
CA ASP A 197 0.93 -41.73 1.39
C ASP A 197 0.37 -40.96 0.19
N LEU A 198 1.24 -40.50 -0.70
CA LEU A 198 0.92 -39.77 -1.94
C LEU A 198 0.32 -40.69 -3.03
N ALA A 199 -0.23 -41.85 -2.66
CA ALA A 199 -0.63 -42.88 -3.61
C ALA A 199 -1.90 -42.59 -4.40
N THR A 200 -2.68 -41.56 -4.06
CA THR A 200 -3.92 -41.25 -4.79
C THR A 200 -3.64 -40.17 -5.85
N PRO A 201 -3.61 -40.51 -7.15
CA PRO A 201 -3.41 -39.52 -8.20
C PRO A 201 -4.62 -38.58 -8.29
N TYR A 202 -4.38 -37.34 -8.71
CA TYR A 202 -5.44 -36.43 -9.10
C TYR A 202 -6.00 -36.86 -10.46
N THR A 203 -7.31 -37.02 -10.54
CA THR A 203 -8.02 -37.45 -11.75
C THR A 203 -9.08 -36.44 -12.21
N GLY A 204 -9.18 -35.29 -11.52
CA GLY A 204 -10.11 -34.22 -11.89
C GLY A 204 -9.61 -33.37 -13.03
N ALA A 205 -10.43 -32.38 -13.40
CA ALA A 205 -10.12 -31.43 -14.46
C ALA A 205 -8.86 -30.61 -14.18
N LEU A 206 -8.15 -30.26 -15.25
CA LEU A 206 -6.99 -29.38 -15.21
C LEU A 206 -7.15 -28.25 -16.25
N THR A 207 -7.13 -27.02 -15.80
CA THR A 207 -7.26 -25.81 -16.62
C THR A 207 -5.97 -25.01 -16.57
N ASP A 208 -5.70 -24.30 -17.66
CA ASP A 208 -4.58 -23.36 -17.77
C ASP A 208 -5.00 -22.02 -18.41
N PHE A 209 -4.05 -21.14 -18.63
CA PHE A 209 -4.33 -19.83 -19.21
C PHE A 209 -4.63 -19.90 -20.70
N VAL A 210 -3.91 -20.74 -21.45
CA VAL A 210 -3.94 -20.75 -22.93
C VAL A 210 -5.20 -21.45 -23.46
N ASP A 211 -5.53 -22.60 -22.87
CA ASP A 211 -6.60 -23.46 -23.37
C ASP A 211 -7.93 -23.27 -22.61
N PHE A 212 -7.92 -22.54 -21.48
CA PHE A 212 -9.13 -22.26 -20.70
C PHE A 212 -9.42 -20.76 -20.54
N VAL A 213 -8.52 -19.98 -19.91
CA VAL A 213 -8.80 -18.55 -19.63
C VAL A 213 -8.91 -17.74 -20.90
N LEU A 214 -7.95 -17.87 -21.80
CA LEU A 214 -7.89 -17.07 -23.03
C LEU A 214 -9.06 -17.35 -24.00
N PRO A 215 -9.47 -18.60 -24.29
CA PRO A 215 -10.65 -18.88 -25.10
C PRO A 215 -11.95 -18.32 -24.50
N ILE A 216 -12.17 -18.47 -23.19
CA ILE A 216 -13.36 -17.95 -22.51
C ILE A 216 -13.44 -16.42 -22.65
N ILE A 217 -12.33 -15.70 -22.40
CA ILE A 217 -12.34 -14.23 -22.54
C ILE A 217 -12.56 -13.81 -24.01
N LYS A 218 -11.95 -14.53 -24.97
CA LYS A 218 -12.19 -14.26 -26.41
C LYS A 218 -13.65 -14.51 -26.80
N GLY A 219 -14.27 -15.56 -26.28
CA GLY A 219 -15.68 -15.85 -26.51
C GLY A 219 -16.59 -14.78 -25.90
N LEU A 220 -16.33 -14.34 -24.66
CA LEU A 220 -17.06 -13.24 -24.03
C LEU A 220 -17.01 -11.96 -24.88
N LYS A 221 -15.86 -11.63 -25.46
CA LYS A 221 -15.71 -10.46 -26.33
C LYS A 221 -16.59 -10.48 -27.58
N GLN A 222 -17.13 -11.64 -28.01
CA GLN A 222 -18.05 -11.73 -29.14
C GLN A 222 -19.48 -11.31 -28.79
N ILE A 223 -19.82 -11.25 -27.50
CA ILE A 223 -21.13 -10.78 -27.06
C ILE A 223 -21.18 -9.25 -27.24
N SER A 224 -22.25 -8.75 -27.89
CA SER A 224 -22.40 -7.31 -28.21
C SER A 224 -22.46 -6.38 -27.01
N LEU A 225 -22.57 -6.93 -25.78
CA LEU A 225 -22.46 -6.20 -24.53
C LEU A 225 -21.05 -5.61 -24.34
N PHE A 226 -19.99 -6.27 -24.85
CA PHE A 226 -18.59 -5.93 -24.59
C PHE A 226 -17.94 -5.17 -25.74
N PRO A 227 -16.89 -4.38 -25.49
CA PRO A 227 -16.14 -3.69 -26.53
C PRO A 227 -15.26 -4.69 -27.30
N GLN A 228 -15.73 -5.13 -28.48
CA GLN A 228 -15.18 -6.26 -29.22
C GLN A 228 -13.71 -6.10 -29.65
N GLU A 229 -13.33 -4.90 -30.09
CA GLU A 229 -11.95 -4.60 -30.55
C GLU A 229 -11.01 -4.11 -29.43
N LYS A 230 -11.50 -4.03 -28.21
CA LYS A 230 -10.75 -3.52 -27.07
C LYS A 230 -10.32 -4.66 -26.15
N PRO A 231 -9.21 -4.49 -25.38
CA PRO A 231 -8.75 -5.53 -24.45
C PRO A 231 -9.63 -5.64 -23.21
N PHE A 232 -9.69 -6.87 -22.66
CA PHE A 232 -10.15 -7.13 -21.30
C PHE A 232 -9.00 -6.89 -20.31
N TYR A 233 -9.26 -6.12 -19.27
CA TYR A 233 -8.33 -5.93 -18.16
C TYR A 233 -8.74 -6.80 -17.00
N ILE A 234 -7.88 -7.72 -16.61
CA ILE A 234 -8.02 -8.49 -15.36
C ILE A 234 -7.22 -7.75 -14.30
N LEU A 235 -7.94 -7.11 -13.36
CA LEU A 235 -7.37 -6.31 -12.29
C LEU A 235 -7.09 -7.22 -11.07
N ILE A 236 -5.89 -7.78 -11.02
CA ILE A 236 -5.47 -8.70 -9.96
C ILE A 236 -4.95 -7.87 -8.79
N ASP A 237 -5.76 -7.75 -7.74
CA ASP A 237 -5.41 -6.96 -6.56
C ASP A 237 -4.78 -7.80 -5.46
N ASP A 238 -3.83 -7.20 -4.76
CA ASP A 238 -3.11 -7.81 -3.63
C ASP A 238 -2.35 -9.11 -4.02
N ALA A 239 -1.70 -9.15 -5.19
CA ALA A 239 -0.96 -10.33 -5.69
C ALA A 239 0.19 -10.81 -4.76
N GLY A 240 0.65 -10.00 -3.81
CA GLY A 240 1.61 -10.39 -2.78
C GLY A 240 1.12 -11.54 -1.88
N TYR A 241 -0.20 -11.77 -1.80
CA TYR A 241 -0.78 -12.91 -1.06
C TYR A 241 -0.67 -14.26 -1.79
N LEU A 242 -0.38 -14.27 -3.09
CA LEU A 242 -0.12 -15.53 -3.81
C LEU A 242 1.09 -16.26 -3.21
N ASN A 243 1.05 -17.59 -3.18
CA ASN A 243 2.24 -18.37 -2.85
C ASN A 243 3.28 -18.33 -3.98
N LEU A 244 4.46 -18.90 -3.77
CA LEU A 244 5.56 -18.85 -4.75
C LEU A 244 5.18 -19.52 -6.08
N ALA A 245 4.50 -20.66 -6.04
CA ALA A 245 4.07 -21.39 -7.24
C ALA A 245 3.03 -20.58 -8.04
N GLN A 246 2.03 -20.02 -7.35
CA GLN A 246 1.02 -19.14 -7.97
C GLN A 246 1.64 -17.87 -8.57
N THR A 247 2.63 -17.28 -7.88
CA THR A 247 3.35 -16.13 -8.41
C THR A 247 4.09 -16.48 -9.70
N LYS A 248 4.74 -17.65 -9.75
CA LYS A 248 5.39 -18.14 -10.98
C LYS A 248 4.39 -18.41 -12.11
N VAL A 249 3.23 -18.96 -11.80
CA VAL A 249 2.13 -19.16 -12.76
C VAL A 249 1.64 -17.81 -13.30
N LEU A 250 1.35 -16.83 -12.44
CA LEU A 250 0.92 -15.50 -12.86
C LEU A 250 1.97 -14.82 -13.75
N ASN A 251 3.25 -14.94 -13.42
CA ASN A 251 4.34 -14.44 -14.26
C ASN A 251 4.40 -15.13 -15.63
N THR A 252 4.05 -16.43 -15.68
CA THR A 252 3.95 -17.16 -16.95
C THR A 252 2.85 -16.56 -17.82
N TRP A 253 1.69 -16.22 -17.24
CA TRP A 253 0.61 -15.54 -17.97
C TRP A 253 1.04 -14.17 -18.50
N VAL A 254 1.82 -13.40 -17.72
CA VAL A 254 2.41 -12.11 -18.15
C VAL A 254 3.38 -12.33 -19.33
N SER A 255 4.11 -13.43 -19.36
CA SER A 255 5.07 -13.73 -20.44
C SER A 255 4.42 -14.09 -21.77
N TYR A 256 3.12 -14.40 -21.78
CA TYR A 256 2.38 -14.66 -23.01
C TYR A 256 1.99 -13.35 -23.72
N ARG A 257 2.07 -13.34 -25.04
CA ARG A 257 1.71 -12.16 -25.86
C ARG A 257 0.19 -12.07 -26.05
N SER A 258 -0.55 -12.00 -24.96
CA SER A 258 -2.03 -11.98 -24.97
C SER A 258 -2.64 -10.57 -24.93
N THR A 259 -1.84 -9.52 -24.93
CA THR A 259 -2.25 -8.14 -24.63
C THR A 259 -3.27 -7.53 -25.59
N LYS A 260 -3.45 -8.11 -26.77
CA LYS A 260 -4.56 -7.74 -27.67
C LYS A 260 -5.93 -8.10 -27.07
N ASP A 261 -6.01 -9.22 -26.35
CA ASP A 261 -7.26 -9.75 -25.80
C ASP A 261 -7.35 -9.55 -24.30
N ILE A 262 -6.26 -9.85 -23.57
CA ILE A 262 -6.19 -9.80 -22.11
C ILE A 262 -4.98 -8.98 -21.68
N CYS A 263 -5.20 -7.97 -20.85
CA CYS A 263 -4.14 -7.23 -20.15
C CYS A 263 -4.27 -7.47 -18.65
N LEU A 264 -3.22 -7.98 -18.03
CA LEU A 264 -3.15 -8.18 -16.59
C LEU A 264 -2.67 -6.90 -15.92
N LYS A 265 -3.48 -6.33 -15.02
CA LYS A 265 -3.13 -5.20 -14.18
C LYS A 265 -2.97 -5.73 -12.77
N ILE A 266 -1.73 -5.87 -12.33
CA ILE A 266 -1.37 -6.59 -11.10
C ILE A 266 -0.96 -5.57 -10.05
N SER A 267 -1.71 -5.49 -8.94
CA SER A 267 -1.27 -4.72 -7.80
C SER A 267 -0.47 -5.59 -6.84
N ALA A 268 0.68 -5.09 -6.43
CA ALA A 268 1.50 -5.75 -5.42
C ALA A 268 1.98 -4.74 -4.38
N GLN A 269 2.37 -5.25 -3.23
CA GLN A 269 3.20 -4.52 -2.29
C GLN A 269 4.65 -4.55 -2.80
N LEU A 270 5.56 -3.91 -2.10
CA LEU A 270 6.96 -3.82 -2.51
C LEU A 270 7.71 -5.18 -2.42
N ASP A 271 7.07 -6.20 -1.86
CA ASP A 271 7.56 -7.55 -1.59
C ASP A 271 7.04 -8.61 -2.57
N TYR A 272 6.87 -8.28 -3.85
CA TYR A 272 6.48 -9.27 -4.85
C TYR A 272 7.48 -10.43 -4.89
N LYS A 273 6.99 -11.67 -4.65
CA LYS A 273 7.83 -12.81 -4.26
C LYS A 273 8.91 -13.19 -5.27
N THR A 274 8.60 -13.10 -6.57
CA THR A 274 9.53 -13.41 -7.65
C THR A 274 9.04 -12.88 -8.99
N HIS A 275 9.96 -12.59 -9.89
CA HIS A 275 9.69 -12.31 -11.31
C HIS A 275 10.03 -13.50 -12.21
N LEU A 276 10.19 -14.71 -11.65
CA LEU A 276 10.41 -15.93 -12.42
C LEU A 276 9.08 -16.54 -12.85
N THR A 277 9.03 -17.08 -14.06
CA THR A 277 7.92 -17.88 -14.59
C THR A 277 7.96 -19.31 -14.04
N ALA A 278 6.97 -20.14 -14.38
CA ALA A 278 6.95 -21.56 -14.06
C ALA A 278 8.17 -22.33 -14.61
N ASN A 279 8.77 -21.84 -15.69
CA ASN A 279 9.97 -22.40 -16.31
C ASN A 279 11.26 -21.69 -15.87
N ASP A 280 11.24 -20.99 -14.73
CA ASP A 280 12.36 -20.24 -14.16
C ASP A 280 12.97 -19.18 -15.09
N LYS A 281 12.24 -18.73 -16.11
CA LYS A 281 12.61 -17.59 -16.93
C LYS A 281 12.14 -16.31 -16.26
N ARG A 282 12.97 -15.27 -16.29
CA ARG A 282 12.61 -13.97 -15.74
C ARG A 282 11.73 -13.19 -16.73
N ILE A 283 10.67 -12.56 -16.24
CA ILE A 283 9.94 -11.53 -16.96
C ILE A 283 10.61 -10.18 -16.70
N ASP A 284 10.72 -9.35 -17.72
CA ASP A 284 11.47 -8.09 -17.67
C ASP A 284 10.63 -6.89 -18.09
N ALA A 285 10.76 -5.80 -17.34
CA ALA A 285 10.29 -4.48 -17.75
C ALA A 285 11.33 -3.80 -18.67
N PRO A 286 10.92 -3.08 -19.72
CA PRO A 286 9.55 -2.83 -20.18
C PRO A 286 9.04 -3.86 -21.22
N HIS A 287 9.75 -4.97 -21.47
CA HIS A 287 9.47 -5.88 -22.59
C HIS A 287 8.19 -6.72 -22.39
N ASP A 288 7.99 -7.25 -21.19
CA ASP A 288 6.85 -8.11 -20.86
C ASP A 288 5.75 -7.32 -20.13
N TYR A 289 6.13 -6.30 -19.36
CA TYR A 289 5.21 -5.47 -18.58
C TYR A 289 5.75 -4.06 -18.34
N SER A 290 4.86 -3.13 -18.04
CA SER A 290 5.22 -1.83 -17.46
C SER A 290 5.18 -1.88 -15.94
N GLU A 291 6.10 -1.19 -15.28
CA GLU A 291 6.15 -1.11 -13.82
C GLU A 291 5.91 0.33 -13.35
N ILE A 292 4.92 0.48 -12.46
CA ILE A 292 4.58 1.75 -11.84
C ILE A 292 4.74 1.58 -10.33
N ASN A 293 5.67 2.35 -9.75
CA ASN A 293 5.92 2.33 -8.32
C ASN A 293 5.41 3.63 -7.67
N ILE A 294 4.28 3.54 -6.96
CA ILE A 294 3.61 4.69 -6.33
C ILE A 294 4.52 5.35 -5.27
N SER A 295 5.34 4.59 -4.57
CA SER A 295 6.20 5.13 -3.51
C SER A 295 7.29 6.06 -4.04
N THR A 296 7.81 5.80 -5.25
CA THR A 296 8.83 6.66 -5.89
C THR A 296 8.25 7.95 -6.43
N VAL A 297 7.01 7.92 -6.88
CA VAL A 297 6.28 9.09 -7.40
C VAL A 297 6.12 10.15 -6.32
N TYR A 298 5.69 9.76 -5.12
CA TYR A 298 5.50 10.70 -4.00
C TYR A 298 6.80 11.24 -3.43
N SER A 299 7.90 10.58 -3.68
CA SER A 299 9.18 10.97 -3.13
C SER A 299 9.95 11.93 -4.01
N SER A 300 9.64 12.01 -5.30
CA SER A 300 10.33 12.86 -6.27
C SER A 300 9.75 14.28 -6.36
N LYS A 301 8.46 14.47 -6.05
CA LYS A 301 7.78 15.77 -6.12
C LYS A 301 6.80 15.90 -4.95
N THR A 302 7.26 16.50 -3.88
CA THR A 302 6.46 16.71 -2.66
C THR A 302 5.22 17.55 -2.89
N SER A 303 5.28 18.54 -3.81
CA SER A 303 4.14 19.37 -4.18
C SER A 303 2.96 18.55 -4.70
N ASP A 304 3.21 17.56 -5.55
CA ASP A 304 2.15 16.78 -6.19
C ASP A 304 1.36 15.94 -5.17
N TYR A 305 2.02 15.40 -4.16
CA TYR A 305 1.35 14.64 -3.10
C TYR A 305 0.51 15.54 -2.19
N ASN A 306 1.03 16.70 -1.80
CA ASN A 306 0.31 17.67 -0.97
C ASN A 306 -0.98 18.13 -1.67
N ASP A 307 -0.89 18.51 -2.95
CA ASP A 307 -2.03 18.97 -3.74
C ASP A 307 -3.12 17.89 -3.87
N ARG A 308 -2.71 16.63 -3.95
CA ARG A 308 -3.66 15.49 -4.03
C ARG A 308 -4.35 15.21 -2.73
N ILE A 309 -3.63 15.19 -1.60
CA ILE A 309 -4.27 15.07 -0.28
C ILE A 309 -5.23 16.24 -0.05
N LYS A 310 -4.83 17.44 -0.47
CA LYS A 310 -5.69 18.64 -0.42
C LYS A 310 -7.00 18.41 -1.20
N GLU A 311 -6.91 17.88 -2.41
CA GLU A 311 -8.09 17.57 -3.22
C GLU A 311 -8.94 16.44 -2.62
N ILE A 312 -8.32 15.36 -2.09
CA ILE A 312 -9.02 14.29 -1.39
C ILE A 312 -9.81 14.84 -0.20
N VAL A 313 -9.19 15.70 0.60
CA VAL A 313 -9.87 16.31 1.76
C VAL A 313 -11.01 17.20 1.32
N LYS A 314 -10.83 18.08 0.32
CA LYS A 314 -11.91 18.94 -0.21
C LYS A 314 -13.12 18.13 -0.66
N LYS A 315 -12.93 17.13 -1.49
CA LYS A 315 -14.03 16.26 -1.98
C LYS A 315 -14.76 15.56 -0.84
N ARG A 316 -14.04 15.09 0.18
CA ARG A 316 -14.64 14.43 1.34
C ARG A 316 -15.41 15.40 2.24
N LEU A 317 -14.89 16.60 2.49
CA LEU A 317 -15.58 17.63 3.25
C LEU A 317 -16.86 18.08 2.53
N GLU A 318 -16.79 18.28 1.22
CA GLU A 318 -17.96 18.63 0.42
C GLU A 318 -19.03 17.53 0.43
N LYS A 319 -18.63 16.28 0.16
CA LYS A 319 -19.56 15.15 0.09
C LYS A 319 -20.26 14.84 1.42
N TYR A 320 -19.50 14.77 2.51
CA TYR A 320 -20.03 14.26 3.79
C TYR A 320 -20.52 15.34 4.74
N LEU A 321 -19.97 16.55 4.64
CA LEU A 321 -20.31 17.67 5.53
C LEU A 321 -20.94 18.86 4.78
N ASN A 322 -21.02 18.82 3.46
CA ASN A 322 -21.44 19.94 2.62
C ASN A 322 -20.64 21.24 2.91
N LEU A 323 -19.32 21.07 3.17
CA LEU A 323 -18.40 22.16 3.49
C LEU A 323 -17.42 22.40 2.34
N THR A 324 -17.45 23.61 1.80
CA THR A 324 -16.50 24.07 0.77
C THR A 324 -15.48 25.01 1.40
N ILE A 325 -14.50 24.42 2.07
CA ILE A 325 -13.40 25.15 2.74
C ILE A 325 -12.04 24.57 2.38
N GLU A 326 -10.99 25.41 2.51
CA GLU A 326 -9.62 24.95 2.30
C GLU A 326 -9.20 24.01 3.44
N PRO A 327 -8.51 22.90 3.14
CA PRO A 327 -8.05 21.94 4.14
C PRO A 327 -7.19 22.56 5.25
N GLU A 328 -6.42 23.60 4.96
CA GLU A 328 -5.62 24.33 5.94
C GLU A 328 -6.47 25.06 6.97
N LYS A 329 -7.71 25.43 6.62
CA LYS A 329 -8.68 25.99 7.57
C LYS A 329 -9.40 24.92 8.37
N PHE A 330 -9.57 23.72 7.79
CA PHE A 330 -10.16 22.59 8.51
C PHE A 330 -9.17 21.94 9.49
N PHE A 331 -7.88 21.93 9.13
CA PHE A 331 -6.76 21.52 9.98
C PHE A 331 -5.82 22.71 10.20
N PRO A 332 -6.21 23.69 11.05
CA PRO A 332 -5.40 24.87 11.30
C PRO A 332 -4.09 24.49 12.01
N GLN A 333 -3.06 25.24 11.72
CA GLN A 333 -1.76 25.15 12.41
C GLN A 333 -1.83 25.80 13.80
N ASP A 334 -0.85 25.52 14.62
CA ASP A 334 -0.64 26.19 15.91
C ASP A 334 0.01 27.56 15.65
N GLU A 335 -0.80 28.61 15.71
CA GLU A 335 -0.37 29.97 15.34
C GLU A 335 0.73 30.51 16.27
N GLU A 336 0.69 30.17 17.56
CA GLU A 336 1.71 30.61 18.51
C GLU A 336 3.06 29.96 18.21
N GLN A 337 3.05 28.65 17.90
CA GLN A 337 4.24 27.91 17.50
C GLN A 337 4.82 28.45 16.20
N GLU A 338 4.01 28.63 15.17
CA GLU A 338 4.49 29.12 13.88
C GLU A 338 5.02 30.56 13.96
N ALA A 339 4.38 31.44 14.74
CA ALA A 339 4.87 32.78 15.00
C ALA A 339 6.24 32.76 15.72
N ALA A 340 6.44 31.85 16.68
CA ALA A 340 7.73 31.69 17.34
C ALA A 340 8.82 31.15 16.41
N ILE A 341 8.48 30.20 15.52
CA ILE A 341 9.40 29.70 14.49
C ILE A 341 9.78 30.81 13.49
N ASP A 342 8.81 31.60 13.04
CA ASP A 342 9.04 32.73 12.14
C ASP A 342 9.93 33.82 12.78
N ALA A 343 9.78 34.08 14.08
CA ALA A 343 10.65 35.00 14.80
C ALA A 343 12.10 34.49 14.84
N ILE A 344 12.31 33.18 15.04
CA ILE A 344 13.64 32.56 14.97
C ILE A 344 14.19 32.67 13.53
N ALA A 345 13.37 32.40 12.51
CA ALA A 345 13.79 32.49 11.12
C ALA A 345 14.24 33.90 10.74
N LYS A 346 13.49 34.92 11.16
CA LYS A 346 13.86 36.34 10.94
C LYS A 346 15.21 36.66 11.59
N LYS A 347 15.39 36.28 12.84
CA LYS A 347 16.66 36.49 13.56
C LYS A 347 17.83 35.79 12.86
N LEU A 348 17.67 34.52 12.46
CA LEU A 348 18.71 33.78 11.74
C LEU A 348 19.04 34.41 10.37
N ALA A 349 18.04 34.97 9.68
CA ALA A 349 18.25 35.68 8.40
C ALA A 349 19.03 36.98 8.59
N GLU A 350 18.76 37.73 9.66
CA GLU A 350 19.48 38.95 10.02
C GLU A 350 20.93 38.66 10.43
N ASP A 351 21.14 37.64 11.29
CA ASP A 351 22.47 37.25 11.81
C ASP A 351 23.39 36.69 10.69
N ASN A 352 22.84 36.08 9.65
CA ASN A 352 23.58 35.45 8.55
C ASN A 352 23.42 36.20 7.21
N TYR A 353 23.07 37.48 7.25
CA TYR A 353 22.87 38.26 6.01
C TYR A 353 24.16 38.40 5.21
N ASP A 354 24.14 37.86 3.98
CA ASP A 354 25.21 38.01 2.97
C ASP A 354 24.73 38.98 1.87
N PRO A 355 25.34 40.16 1.76
CA PRO A 355 24.95 41.13 0.75
C PRO A 355 25.25 40.68 -0.69
N VAL A 356 26.13 39.67 -0.88
CA VAL A 356 26.47 39.09 -2.19
C VAL A 356 25.45 38.00 -2.58
N ARG A 357 24.84 37.33 -1.60
CA ARG A 357 23.84 36.24 -1.80
C ARG A 357 22.65 36.39 -0.86
N PRO A 358 21.83 37.45 -1.01
CA PRO A 358 20.75 37.73 -0.05
C PRO A 358 19.69 36.62 0.06
N TYR A 359 19.51 35.78 -0.99
CA TYR A 359 18.59 34.64 -0.94
C TYR A 359 19.10 33.48 -0.09
N ALA A 360 20.42 33.30 -0.01
CA ALA A 360 21.01 32.18 0.72
C ALA A 360 20.77 32.28 2.23
N SER A 361 20.71 33.48 2.79
CA SER A 361 20.42 33.71 4.22
C SER A 361 18.96 33.37 4.57
N GLY A 362 18.01 33.72 3.71
CA GLY A 362 16.59 33.41 3.92
C GLY A 362 16.29 31.91 3.85
N ASP A 363 16.88 31.20 2.90
CA ASP A 363 16.74 29.75 2.77
C ASP A 363 17.42 29.00 3.93
N ALA A 364 18.60 29.43 4.34
CA ALA A 364 19.29 28.89 5.51
C ALA A 364 18.48 29.11 6.80
N ALA A 365 17.92 30.31 6.98
CA ALA A 365 17.12 30.66 8.14
C ALA A 365 15.87 29.78 8.27
N ARG A 366 15.12 29.60 7.18
CA ARG A 366 13.97 28.69 7.15
C ARG A 366 14.36 27.24 7.41
N ARG A 367 15.54 26.84 6.99
CA ARG A 367 16.08 25.49 7.17
C ARG A 367 16.36 25.16 8.63
N TYR A 368 16.82 26.14 9.41
CA TYR A 368 17.26 25.92 10.80
C TYR A 368 16.27 26.40 11.86
N ALA A 369 15.31 27.24 11.53
CA ALA A 369 14.38 27.82 12.50
C ALA A 369 13.59 26.77 13.29
N ARG A 370 13.00 25.79 12.60
CA ARG A 370 12.22 24.71 13.24
C ARG A 370 13.09 23.78 14.10
N PRO A 371 14.25 23.29 13.64
CA PRO A 371 15.22 22.59 14.49
C PRO A 371 15.67 23.39 15.72
N ASP A 372 15.92 24.70 15.57
CA ASP A 372 16.29 25.56 16.71
C ASP A 372 15.13 25.74 17.70
N PHE A 373 13.90 25.87 17.20
CA PHE A 373 12.71 25.90 18.05
C PHE A 373 12.59 24.60 18.87
N ILE A 374 12.68 23.42 18.22
CA ILE A 374 12.62 22.10 18.91
C ILE A 374 13.74 21.97 19.93
N LYS A 375 14.99 22.36 19.57
CA LYS A 375 16.12 22.35 20.48
C LYS A 375 15.90 23.25 21.70
N ASN A 376 15.31 24.43 21.50
CA ASN A 376 15.04 25.38 22.58
C ASN A 376 13.93 24.89 23.52
N LEU A 377 12.92 24.19 23.03
CA LEU A 377 11.88 23.57 23.87
C LEU A 377 12.46 22.59 24.88
N GLN A 378 13.53 21.87 24.54
CA GLN A 378 14.19 20.95 25.45
C GLN A 378 14.89 21.67 26.64
N LYS A 379 15.34 22.91 26.46
CA LYS A 379 15.95 23.71 27.51
C LYS A 379 14.93 24.21 28.54
N TYR A 380 13.67 24.27 28.20
CA TYR A 380 12.58 24.80 29.02
C TYR A 380 11.71 23.70 29.66
N HIS A 381 12.30 22.59 30.09
CA HIS A 381 11.61 21.43 30.70
C HIS A 381 10.61 21.75 31.85
N LYS A 382 10.56 22.98 32.35
CA LYS A 382 9.64 23.40 33.43
C LYS A 382 8.30 23.97 32.94
N SER A 383 8.11 24.22 31.66
CA SER A 383 6.95 24.98 31.16
C SER A 383 5.80 24.13 30.61
N GLY A 384 5.95 22.81 30.50
CA GLY A 384 4.91 21.94 29.90
C GLY A 384 4.70 22.14 28.38
N PHE A 385 5.44 23.06 27.77
CA PHE A 385 5.38 23.28 26.32
C PHE A 385 6.08 22.14 25.57
N THR A 386 5.33 21.49 24.68
CA THR A 386 5.84 20.47 23.76
C THR A 386 5.63 20.94 22.32
N TYR A 387 6.44 20.42 21.38
CA TYR A 387 6.23 20.69 19.96
C TYR A 387 4.83 20.21 19.52
N SER A 388 4.08 21.07 18.84
CA SER A 388 2.74 20.80 18.33
C SER A 388 2.81 20.28 16.89
N TYR A 389 2.27 19.08 16.66
CA TYR A 389 2.19 18.46 15.34
C TYR A 389 0.85 18.76 14.66
N ALA A 390 0.44 20.03 14.68
CA ALA A 390 -0.81 20.51 14.11
C ALA A 390 -0.59 21.27 12.79
N GLY A 391 -1.60 21.26 11.95
CA GLY A 391 -1.63 21.91 10.64
C GLY A 391 -1.62 20.95 9.48
N PHE A 392 -2.39 21.28 8.45
CA PHE A 392 -2.57 20.42 7.27
C PHE A 392 -1.25 19.94 6.68
N ASP A 393 -0.30 20.85 6.44
CA ASP A 393 0.99 20.51 5.82
C ASP A 393 1.84 19.57 6.70
N GLN A 394 1.80 19.73 8.04
CA GLN A 394 2.49 18.82 8.94
C GLN A 394 1.87 17.42 8.92
N LEU A 395 0.53 17.32 8.92
CA LEU A 395 -0.18 16.04 8.83
C LEU A 395 0.10 15.33 7.49
N VAL A 396 0.16 16.09 6.39
CA VAL A 396 0.54 15.54 5.08
C VAL A 396 1.99 15.04 5.09
N ALA A 397 2.91 15.80 5.66
CA ALA A 397 4.31 15.37 5.79
C ALA A 397 4.44 14.09 6.63
N ILE A 398 3.74 14.00 7.77
CA ILE A 398 3.72 12.85 8.66
C ILE A 398 3.18 11.61 7.94
N SER A 399 2.22 11.75 7.03
CA SER A 399 1.65 10.60 6.29
C SER A 399 2.65 9.88 5.37
N SER A 400 3.87 10.39 5.21
CA SER A 400 4.99 9.74 4.47
C SER A 400 4.65 9.32 3.03
N GLY A 401 3.72 10.02 2.37
CA GLY A 401 3.27 9.68 1.02
C GLY A 401 2.24 8.53 0.96
N ILE A 402 1.68 8.12 2.09
CA ILE A 402 0.68 7.06 2.16
C ILE A 402 -0.66 7.65 2.61
N ILE A 403 -1.66 7.63 1.72
CA ILE A 403 -2.97 8.25 1.94
C ILE A 403 -3.64 7.76 3.23
N ARG A 404 -3.54 6.47 3.53
CA ARG A 404 -4.10 5.89 4.75
C ARG A 404 -3.50 6.50 6.02
N TYR A 405 -2.22 6.86 6.02
CA TYR A 405 -1.55 7.47 7.17
C TYR A 405 -1.94 8.92 7.40
N PHE A 406 -2.62 9.54 6.41
CA PHE A 406 -3.34 10.80 6.62
C PHE A 406 -4.78 10.56 7.08
N LEU A 407 -5.52 9.69 6.37
CA LEU A 407 -6.96 9.49 6.62
C LEU A 407 -7.25 8.85 7.99
N ALA A 408 -6.44 7.89 8.43
CA ALA A 408 -6.69 7.18 9.68
C ALA A 408 -6.63 8.12 10.91
N PRO A 409 -5.56 8.91 11.14
CA PRO A 409 -5.56 9.88 12.23
C PRO A 409 -6.60 10.98 12.02
N ALA A 410 -6.89 11.43 10.79
CA ALA A 410 -7.93 12.42 10.52
C ALA A 410 -9.33 11.90 10.91
N GLN A 411 -9.62 10.61 10.64
CA GLN A 411 -10.84 9.95 11.09
C GLN A 411 -10.97 9.97 12.61
N GLU A 412 -9.90 9.67 13.32
CA GLU A 412 -9.88 9.67 14.79
C GLU A 412 -10.02 11.10 15.35
N MET A 413 -9.32 12.09 14.78
CA MET A 413 -9.44 13.50 15.13
C MET A 413 -10.90 13.99 15.00
N PHE A 414 -11.56 13.69 13.89
CA PHE A 414 -12.95 14.05 13.68
C PHE A 414 -13.87 13.39 14.71
N SER A 415 -13.67 12.11 15.00
CA SER A 415 -14.45 11.39 16.01
C SER A 415 -14.29 12.00 17.42
N VAL A 416 -13.08 12.42 17.78
CA VAL A 416 -12.79 13.13 19.04
C VAL A 416 -13.52 14.48 19.08
N MET A 417 -13.51 15.23 17.98
CA MET A 417 -14.22 16.52 17.90
C MET A 417 -15.74 16.34 18.06
N VAL A 418 -16.32 15.34 17.39
CA VAL A 418 -17.75 15.01 17.55
C VAL A 418 -18.08 14.60 18.98
N ALA A 419 -17.23 13.79 19.61
CA ALA A 419 -17.43 13.38 21.01
C ALA A 419 -17.35 14.56 22.00
N LYS A 420 -16.45 15.51 21.76
CA LYS A 420 -16.34 16.75 22.57
C LYS A 420 -17.49 17.73 22.30
N ASN A 421 -18.09 17.72 21.11
CA ASN A 421 -19.11 18.66 20.66
C ASN A 421 -20.30 17.95 19.98
N PRO A 422 -21.07 17.11 20.67
CA PRO A 422 -22.04 16.20 20.06
C PRO A 422 -23.19 16.90 19.30
N ASN A 423 -23.47 18.18 19.60
CA ASN A 423 -24.57 18.95 19.03
C ASN A 423 -24.10 20.09 18.10
N MET A 424 -22.82 20.11 17.73
CA MET A 424 -22.25 21.15 16.88
C MET A 424 -21.78 20.57 15.55
N GLU A 425 -21.94 21.34 14.50
CA GLU A 425 -21.32 21.07 13.22
C GLU A 425 -19.80 21.28 13.33
N ILE A 426 -19.03 20.27 12.95
CA ILE A 426 -17.57 20.36 13.00
C ILE A 426 -17.07 21.04 11.72
N ARG A 427 -16.53 22.25 11.87
CA ARG A 427 -15.98 23.06 10.78
C ARG A 427 -14.47 23.17 10.80
N GLU A 428 -13.83 22.76 11.89
CA GLU A 428 -12.39 22.70 12.05
C GLU A 428 -12.00 21.63 13.07
N ILE A 429 -10.79 21.11 12.96
CA ILE A 429 -10.15 20.26 13.96
C ILE A 429 -9.12 21.10 14.71
N THR A 430 -9.36 21.39 15.97
CA THR A 430 -8.46 22.26 16.76
C THR A 430 -7.03 21.74 16.82
N PRO A 431 -6.00 22.61 16.85
CA PRO A 431 -4.59 22.20 16.94
C PRO A 431 -4.29 21.26 18.10
N SER A 432 -4.93 21.45 19.24
CA SER A 432 -4.75 20.58 20.41
C SER A 432 -5.25 19.14 20.16
N VAL A 433 -6.38 18.96 19.45
CA VAL A 433 -6.89 17.64 19.09
C VAL A 433 -6.00 16.98 18.03
N GLN A 434 -5.55 17.76 17.05
CA GLN A 434 -4.61 17.27 16.05
C GLN A 434 -3.33 16.72 16.71
N ASP A 435 -2.72 17.51 17.59
CA ASP A 435 -1.49 17.14 18.28
C ASP A 435 -1.65 15.90 19.19
N GLU A 436 -2.73 15.87 19.99
CA GLU A 436 -3.06 14.74 20.86
C GLU A 436 -3.20 13.44 20.08
N VAL A 437 -4.02 13.47 19.01
CA VAL A 437 -4.33 12.27 18.23
C VAL A 437 -3.13 11.79 17.45
N ILE A 438 -2.38 12.70 16.81
CA ILE A 438 -1.25 12.28 15.97
C ILE A 438 -0.09 11.72 16.80
N LYS A 439 0.14 12.22 18.02
CA LYS A 439 1.10 11.65 18.97
C LYS A 439 0.68 10.24 19.37
N ARG A 440 -0.57 10.06 19.79
CA ARG A 440 -1.12 8.73 20.11
C ARG A 440 -1.07 7.78 18.92
N TYR A 441 -1.38 8.25 17.72
CA TYR A 441 -1.30 7.45 16.50
C TYR A 441 0.14 6.99 16.22
N SER A 442 1.12 7.89 16.39
CA SER A 442 2.54 7.59 16.21
C SER A 442 3.04 6.55 17.23
N ASP A 443 2.66 6.69 18.50
CA ASP A 443 3.01 5.74 19.57
C ASP A 443 2.39 4.36 19.28
N ASN A 444 1.11 4.32 18.91
CA ASN A 444 0.42 3.10 18.55
C ASN A 444 1.01 2.45 17.29
N PHE A 445 1.43 3.25 16.30
CA PHE A 445 2.07 2.75 15.09
C PHE A 445 3.34 1.98 15.38
N LEU A 446 4.14 2.45 16.34
CA LEU A 446 5.36 1.75 16.76
C LEU A 446 5.05 0.55 17.67
N GLN A 447 4.29 0.75 18.73
CA GLN A 447 4.14 -0.24 19.81
C GLN A 447 3.09 -1.32 19.48
N ALA A 448 1.90 -0.93 19.08
CA ALA A 448 0.83 -1.88 18.83
C ALA A 448 1.12 -2.75 17.60
N GLN A 449 1.69 -2.17 16.55
CA GLN A 449 2.10 -2.91 15.37
C GLN A 449 3.26 -3.88 15.69
N PHE A 450 4.19 -3.48 16.54
CA PHE A 450 5.25 -4.35 17.03
C PHE A 450 4.71 -5.53 17.85
N ASP A 451 3.75 -5.28 18.73
CA ASP A 451 3.09 -6.34 19.51
C ASP A 451 2.31 -7.31 18.63
N GLU A 452 1.68 -6.84 17.56
CA GLU A 452 1.03 -7.69 16.56
C GLU A 452 2.04 -8.55 15.82
N ILE A 453 3.16 -7.97 15.38
CA ILE A 453 4.25 -8.72 14.73
C ILE A 453 4.75 -9.85 15.64
N ARG A 454 4.91 -9.59 16.93
CA ARG A 454 5.32 -10.63 17.89
C ARG A 454 4.30 -11.74 18.07
N LYS A 455 3.01 -11.41 18.02
CA LYS A 455 1.91 -12.39 18.14
C LYS A 455 1.77 -13.23 16.88
N ASP A 456 1.84 -12.62 15.70
CA ASP A 456 1.61 -13.29 14.43
C ASP A 456 2.73 -14.24 14.03
N GLN A 457 3.94 -13.96 14.46
CA GLN A 457 5.09 -14.80 14.10
C GLN A 457 5.16 -16.11 14.91
N GLY A 458 4.05 -16.50 15.48
CA GLY A 458 3.72 -17.85 15.88
C GLY A 458 4.87 -18.67 16.45
N MET A 459 5.40 -18.26 17.63
CA MET A 459 6.07 -19.17 18.56
C MET A 459 7.39 -19.84 18.15
N LYS A 460 8.01 -19.48 17.02
CA LYS A 460 9.41 -19.87 16.79
C LYS A 460 10.32 -18.82 17.43
N ASN A 461 11.16 -19.22 18.40
CA ASN A 461 12.08 -18.31 19.09
C ASN A 461 12.93 -17.44 18.16
N SER A 462 13.35 -17.96 16.99
CA SER A 462 14.12 -17.23 15.98
C SER A 462 13.39 -16.03 15.37
N THR A 463 12.07 -16.05 15.36
CA THR A 463 11.22 -15.02 14.74
C THR A 463 10.88 -13.92 15.74
N LEU A 464 10.71 -14.28 17.03
CA LEU A 464 10.59 -13.32 18.12
C LEU A 464 11.86 -12.47 18.23
N GLU A 465 13.03 -13.10 18.08
CA GLU A 465 14.32 -12.43 18.07
C GLU A 465 14.45 -11.42 16.89
N LYS A 466 13.94 -11.75 15.70
CA LYS A 466 13.90 -10.83 14.56
C LYS A 466 12.99 -9.63 14.81
N ALA A 467 11.84 -9.83 15.45
CA ALA A 467 10.94 -8.74 15.82
C ALA A 467 11.60 -7.77 16.82
N ASP A 468 12.31 -8.30 17.82
CA ASP A 468 13.04 -7.47 18.77
C ASP A 468 14.18 -6.69 18.09
N LYS A 469 14.91 -7.30 17.15
CA LYS A 469 15.94 -6.63 16.33
C LYS A 469 15.35 -5.52 15.46
N LEU A 470 14.15 -5.75 14.87
CA LEU A 470 13.42 -4.73 14.12
C LEU A 470 13.10 -3.52 15.00
N TYR A 471 12.51 -3.76 16.18
CA TYR A 471 12.19 -2.68 17.12
C TYR A 471 13.43 -1.90 17.53
N ASN A 472 14.51 -2.60 17.91
CA ASN A 472 15.77 -1.99 18.30
C ASN A 472 16.36 -1.12 17.18
N LEU A 473 16.27 -1.56 15.94
CA LEU A 473 16.75 -0.81 14.78
C LEU A 473 15.96 0.50 14.61
N VAL A 474 14.63 0.42 14.59
CA VAL A 474 13.75 1.58 14.41
C VAL A 474 13.94 2.58 15.55
N ASP A 475 13.97 2.10 16.79
CA ASP A 475 14.19 2.91 17.98
C ASP A 475 15.58 3.57 17.98
N SER A 476 16.62 2.83 17.61
CA SER A 476 17.98 3.36 17.50
C SER A 476 18.11 4.44 16.42
N LEU A 477 17.46 4.26 15.27
CA LEU A 477 17.47 5.25 14.19
C LEU A 477 16.70 6.51 14.56
N GLY A 478 15.51 6.35 15.15
CA GLY A 478 14.69 7.49 15.59
C GLY A 478 15.41 8.35 16.62
N GLU A 479 16.05 7.73 17.62
CA GLU A 479 16.82 8.45 18.62
C GLU A 479 18.08 9.10 18.05
N LEU A 480 18.80 8.43 17.13
CA LEU A 480 19.93 9.03 16.44
C LEU A 480 19.51 10.30 15.68
N PHE A 481 18.39 10.25 14.95
CA PHE A 481 17.92 11.40 14.19
C PHE A 481 17.48 12.55 15.12
N HIS A 482 16.90 12.23 16.27
CA HIS A 482 16.58 13.23 17.28
C HIS A 482 17.85 13.90 17.84
N VAL A 483 18.87 13.11 18.22
CA VAL A 483 20.17 13.63 18.69
C VAL A 483 20.80 14.55 17.64
N ILE A 484 20.76 14.18 16.38
CA ILE A 484 21.27 15.03 15.29
C ILE A 484 20.44 16.30 15.15
N LEU A 485 19.11 16.23 15.22
CA LEU A 485 18.20 17.36 15.07
C LEU A 485 18.48 18.47 16.09
N VAL A 486 18.70 18.09 17.35
CA VAL A 486 18.93 19.04 18.44
C VAL A 486 20.40 19.42 18.62
N SER A 487 21.31 18.88 17.83
CA SER A 487 22.75 19.17 17.85
C SER A 487 23.08 20.50 17.16
N ASN A 488 24.39 20.81 17.07
CA ASN A 488 24.92 21.94 16.29
C ASN A 488 25.50 21.49 14.94
N ALA A 489 25.07 20.32 14.41
CA ALA A 489 25.52 19.84 13.11
C ALA A 489 25.06 20.75 11.96
N SER A 490 25.82 20.79 10.88
CA SER A 490 25.49 21.57 9.68
C SER A 490 24.25 21.05 8.93
N GLU A 491 23.99 19.75 8.99
CA GLU A 491 22.73 19.16 8.52
C GLU A 491 22.07 18.43 9.71
N ARG A 492 20.97 18.99 10.18
CA ARG A 492 20.25 18.50 11.36
C ARG A 492 18.97 17.75 11.02
N ARG A 493 18.47 17.92 9.78
CA ARG A 493 17.20 17.37 9.34
C ARG A 493 17.37 15.99 8.71
N VAL A 494 17.98 15.06 9.45
CA VAL A 494 18.29 13.72 9.00
C VAL A 494 17.13 12.79 9.30
N PHE A 495 16.65 12.08 8.27
CA PHE A 495 15.60 11.06 8.33
C PHE A 495 15.99 9.75 7.67
N SER A 496 17.22 9.64 7.20
CA SER A 496 17.66 8.49 6.44
C SER A 496 19.12 8.12 6.69
N VAL A 497 19.41 6.86 6.47
CA VAL A 497 20.76 6.32 6.45
C VAL A 497 21.07 5.78 5.05
N ALA A 498 22.28 6.06 4.55
CA ALA A 498 22.79 5.54 3.29
C ALA A 498 23.92 4.57 3.59
N LEU A 499 23.78 3.30 3.18
CA LEU A 499 24.81 2.30 3.39
C LEU A 499 25.91 2.45 2.35
N THR A 500 27.17 2.40 2.81
CA THR A 500 28.35 2.44 1.95
C THR A 500 28.72 1.09 1.38
N ASP A 501 28.15 0.01 1.93
CA ASP A 501 28.36 -1.40 1.56
C ASP A 501 27.04 -2.17 1.52
N SER A 502 27.09 -3.45 1.18
CA SER A 502 25.90 -4.32 1.19
C SER A 502 25.69 -4.93 2.58
N PRO A 503 24.45 -4.91 3.12
CA PRO A 503 24.15 -5.57 4.37
C PRO A 503 24.30 -7.08 4.23
N ASP A 504 24.68 -7.74 5.33
CA ASP A 504 24.64 -9.19 5.44
C ASP A 504 23.18 -9.70 5.49
N GLU A 505 23.00 -11.02 5.42
CA GLU A 505 21.67 -11.66 5.36
C GLU A 505 20.78 -11.26 6.54
N GLU A 506 21.32 -11.27 7.77
CA GLU A 506 20.56 -10.94 8.97
C GLU A 506 20.06 -9.49 8.97
N LEU A 507 20.94 -8.54 8.66
CA LEU A 507 20.58 -7.13 8.57
C LEU A 507 19.61 -6.88 7.40
N TYR A 508 19.83 -7.57 6.27
CA TYR A 508 18.94 -7.47 5.11
C TYR A 508 17.51 -7.92 5.45
N GLU A 509 17.36 -9.07 6.12
CA GLU A 509 16.05 -9.58 6.53
C GLU A 509 15.32 -8.63 7.49
N VAL A 510 16.03 -8.04 8.46
CA VAL A 510 15.44 -7.06 9.39
C VAL A 510 15.03 -5.78 8.67
N LEU A 511 15.85 -5.28 7.75
CA LEU A 511 15.54 -4.10 6.94
C LEU A 511 14.35 -4.35 6.00
N ASP A 512 14.25 -5.54 5.43
CA ASP A 512 13.14 -5.96 4.60
C ASP A 512 11.83 -6.03 5.39
N MET A 513 11.91 -6.59 6.58
CA MET A 513 10.80 -6.64 7.53
C MET A 513 10.36 -5.24 7.97
N CYS A 514 11.29 -4.30 8.21
CA CYS A 514 10.97 -2.90 8.48
C CYS A 514 10.22 -2.22 7.32
N GLU A 515 10.59 -2.52 6.08
CA GLU A 515 9.91 -1.99 4.90
C GLU A 515 8.51 -2.59 4.74
N HIS A 516 8.37 -3.90 4.93
CA HIS A 516 7.10 -4.61 4.87
C HIS A 516 6.05 -4.00 5.83
N TYR A 517 6.46 -3.69 7.06
CA TYR A 517 5.58 -3.07 8.07
C TYR A 517 5.50 -1.54 7.98
N GLY A 518 6.20 -0.92 7.03
CA GLY A 518 6.11 0.51 6.75
C GLY A 518 6.88 1.41 7.72
N TYR A 519 7.79 0.86 8.52
CA TYR A 519 8.67 1.65 9.40
C TYR A 519 9.77 2.35 8.63
N ILE A 520 10.21 1.78 7.52
CA ILE A 520 11.28 2.29 6.66
C ILE A 520 10.83 2.23 5.20
N HIS A 521 11.36 3.14 4.38
CA HIS A 521 11.21 3.13 2.92
C HIS A 521 12.58 3.01 2.28
N LYS A 522 12.76 2.06 1.37
CA LYS A 522 14.00 1.90 0.60
C LYS A 522 14.07 2.90 -0.54
N ARG A 523 15.23 3.49 -0.75
CA ARG A 523 15.59 4.34 -1.88
C ARG A 523 17.02 4.06 -2.34
N THR A 524 17.40 4.67 -3.45
CA THR A 524 18.79 4.65 -3.92
C THR A 524 19.30 6.07 -4.07
N ILE A 525 20.56 6.29 -3.72
CA ILE A 525 21.27 7.55 -3.91
C ILE A 525 22.53 7.32 -4.73
N GLY A 526 22.90 8.26 -5.58
CA GLY A 526 24.16 8.20 -6.33
C GLY A 526 25.36 8.13 -5.40
N ASN A 527 26.34 7.30 -5.76
CA ASN A 527 27.60 7.24 -5.02
C ASN A 527 28.38 8.53 -5.23
N LYS A 528 29.00 9.08 -4.17
CA LYS A 528 29.84 10.28 -4.25
C LYS A 528 31.09 10.08 -5.10
N ASP A 529 31.56 8.85 -5.22
CA ASP A 529 32.77 8.48 -5.98
C ASP A 529 32.52 8.24 -7.48
N GLY A 530 31.34 8.63 -7.99
CA GLY A 530 31.05 8.72 -9.43
C GLY A 530 30.54 7.44 -10.09
N THR A 531 30.59 6.28 -9.47
CA THR A 531 30.11 5.00 -10.02
C THR A 531 29.22 4.25 -9.03
N GLY A 532 28.01 3.86 -9.50
CA GLY A 532 27.10 3.05 -8.71
C GLY A 532 26.08 3.85 -7.87
N ARG A 533 25.21 3.12 -7.18
CA ARG A 533 24.16 3.66 -6.30
C ARG A 533 24.23 2.99 -4.93
N ASN A 534 24.13 3.78 -3.88
CA ASN A 534 24.03 3.30 -2.51
C ASN A 534 22.57 3.08 -2.12
N ARG A 535 22.30 2.05 -1.32
CA ARG A 535 21.00 1.83 -0.72
C ARG A 535 20.77 2.83 0.40
N MET A 536 19.62 3.48 0.38
CA MET A 536 19.22 4.44 1.40
C MET A 536 17.91 3.97 2.04
N TYR A 537 17.86 4.05 3.36
CA TYR A 537 16.73 3.66 4.19
C TYR A 537 16.18 4.89 4.90
N VAL A 538 14.95 5.26 4.59
CA VAL A 538 14.27 6.46 5.10
C VAL A 538 13.29 6.04 6.18
N LEU A 539 13.42 6.58 7.39
CA LEU A 539 12.48 6.34 8.48
C LEU A 539 11.11 6.93 8.13
N SER A 540 10.03 6.20 8.42
CA SER A 540 8.67 6.69 8.23
C SER A 540 8.41 7.91 9.09
N ARG A 541 7.89 8.99 8.49
CA ARG A 541 7.57 10.22 9.23
C ARG A 541 6.36 10.07 10.15
N VAL A 542 5.57 9.00 10.02
CA VAL A 542 4.57 8.64 11.02
C VAL A 542 5.17 8.55 12.42
N LEU A 543 6.46 8.20 12.51
CA LEU A 543 7.20 8.11 13.76
C LEU A 543 7.79 9.46 14.24
N SER A 544 7.60 10.56 13.48
CA SER A 544 8.14 11.87 13.87
C SER A 544 7.62 12.36 15.22
N PRO A 545 6.31 12.25 15.56
CA PRO A 545 5.83 12.64 16.89
C PRO A 545 6.43 11.81 18.02
N HIS A 546 6.56 10.50 17.84
CA HIS A 546 7.15 9.60 18.83
C HIS A 546 8.60 9.96 19.15
N PHE A 547 9.42 10.16 18.12
CA PHE A 547 10.84 10.52 18.28
C PHE A 547 11.10 12.03 18.37
N LYS A 548 10.07 12.86 18.43
CA LYS A 548 10.17 14.34 18.52
C LYS A 548 11.00 14.93 17.36
N LEU A 549 10.76 14.46 16.14
CA LEU A 549 11.44 14.91 14.93
C LEU A 549 10.63 15.98 14.21
N ASP A 550 11.29 16.77 13.34
CA ASP A 550 10.63 17.72 12.44
C ASP A 550 10.09 17.00 11.19
N PRO A 551 8.76 16.82 11.03
CA PRO A 551 8.21 16.08 9.88
C PRO A 551 8.39 16.81 8.55
N MET A 552 8.61 18.12 8.58
CA MET A 552 8.77 18.98 7.39
C MET A 552 10.16 18.85 6.74
N SER A 553 11.04 18.04 7.32
CA SER A 553 12.42 17.87 6.85
C SER A 553 12.51 16.83 5.72
N PHE A 554 13.22 17.14 4.64
CA PHE A 554 13.28 16.29 3.45
C PHE A 554 14.70 15.88 3.00
N ALA A 555 15.76 16.50 3.47
CA ALA A 555 17.02 16.52 2.74
C ALA A 555 18.17 15.74 3.35
N GLY A 556 18.14 15.45 4.64
CA GLY A 556 19.31 14.92 5.33
C GLY A 556 19.39 13.40 5.33
N TYR A 557 20.58 12.88 5.04
CA TYR A 557 20.93 11.47 5.25
C TYR A 557 22.29 11.33 5.90
N LYS A 558 22.49 10.22 6.62
CA LYS A 558 23.76 9.89 7.25
C LYS A 558 24.37 8.68 6.58
N PHE A 559 25.63 8.79 6.11
CA PHE A 559 26.37 7.63 5.64
C PHE A 559 26.84 6.77 6.82
N MET A 560 26.76 5.44 6.65
CA MET A 560 27.34 4.47 7.55
C MET A 560 27.58 3.14 6.82
N ASP A 561 28.46 2.31 7.38
CA ASP A 561 28.62 0.93 6.93
C ASP A 561 27.58 -0.01 7.56
N SER A 562 27.37 -1.16 6.93
CA SER A 562 26.41 -2.17 7.38
C SER A 562 26.75 -2.73 8.77
N ALA A 563 28.03 -2.88 9.08
CA ALA A 563 28.50 -3.37 10.38
C ALA A 563 28.12 -2.42 11.51
N THR A 564 28.24 -1.10 11.30
CA THR A 564 27.78 -0.08 12.24
C THR A 564 26.27 -0.13 12.44
N LEU A 565 25.49 -0.22 11.34
CA LEU A 565 24.03 -0.31 11.44
C LEU A 565 23.59 -1.60 12.15
N LYS A 566 24.29 -2.71 11.94
CA LYS A 566 24.02 -3.98 12.62
C LYS A 566 24.11 -3.89 14.14
N ILE A 567 24.97 -3.04 14.68
CA ILE A 567 25.05 -2.81 16.14
C ILE A 567 23.72 -2.30 16.71
N ALA A 568 22.95 -1.53 15.92
CA ALA A 568 21.64 -1.02 16.34
C ALA A 568 20.63 -2.14 16.62
N LEU A 569 20.78 -3.34 16.03
CA LEU A 569 19.90 -4.48 16.25
C LEU A 569 19.92 -5.00 17.69
N THR A 570 21.05 -4.84 18.38
CA THR A 570 21.29 -5.48 19.69
C THR A 570 21.79 -4.53 20.77
N ASN A 571 22.39 -3.40 20.39
CA ASN A 571 23.01 -2.48 21.35
C ASN A 571 22.86 -1.02 20.93
N LYS A 572 21.69 -0.45 21.22
CA LYS A 572 21.35 0.94 20.96
C LYS A 572 22.38 1.92 21.57
N LYS A 573 22.79 1.73 22.83
CA LYS A 573 23.73 2.64 23.52
C LYS A 573 25.05 2.70 22.76
N LYS A 574 25.61 1.55 22.38
CA LYS A 574 26.88 1.48 21.63
C LYS A 574 26.75 2.11 20.25
N PHE A 575 25.64 1.85 19.55
CA PHE A 575 25.35 2.46 18.26
C PHE A 575 25.32 3.98 18.33
N LEU A 576 24.57 4.54 19.28
CA LEU A 576 24.48 5.98 19.49
C LEU A 576 25.84 6.60 19.88
N GLN A 577 26.63 5.94 20.73
CA GLN A 577 27.98 6.40 21.06
C GLN A 577 28.90 6.48 19.84
N ILE A 578 28.82 5.52 18.92
CA ILE A 578 29.63 5.53 17.70
C ILE A 578 29.17 6.65 16.77
N MET A 579 27.88 6.77 16.56
CA MET A 579 27.30 7.71 15.59
C MET A 579 27.27 9.16 16.05
N SER A 580 27.27 9.41 17.38
CA SER A 580 27.35 10.75 17.94
C SER A 580 28.79 11.27 18.16
N LYS A 581 29.82 10.45 17.90
CA LYS A 581 31.22 10.91 17.92
C LYS A 581 31.41 11.99 16.86
N GLY A 582 31.80 13.21 17.30
CA GLY A 582 31.97 14.36 16.40
C GLY A 582 30.72 15.24 16.23
N ILE A 583 29.62 14.89 16.87
CA ILE A 583 28.47 15.79 17.04
C ILE A 583 28.73 16.54 18.33
N ALA A 584 28.95 17.86 18.27
CA ALA A 584 29.19 18.68 19.46
C ALA A 584 27.96 18.57 20.40
N GLN A 585 28.13 17.91 21.55
CA GLN A 585 27.07 17.70 22.52
C GLN A 585 26.98 18.89 23.46
N ASP A 586 25.87 19.64 23.34
CA ASP A 586 25.33 20.50 24.40
C ASP A 586 23.98 19.96 24.93
N VAL A 587 23.73 18.65 24.79
CA VAL A 587 22.45 18.06 25.20
C VAL A 587 22.65 17.25 26.47
N PRO A 588 21.96 17.57 27.60
CA PRO A 588 21.88 16.67 28.75
C PRO A 588 21.27 15.33 28.29
N ALA A 589 21.86 14.22 28.72
CA ALA A 589 21.30 12.90 28.48
C ALA A 589 19.82 12.88 28.93
N GLN A 590 18.88 12.57 28.04
CA GLN A 590 17.52 12.33 28.48
C GLN A 590 17.49 11.08 29.34
N PRO A 591 16.85 11.11 30.52
CA PRO A 591 16.58 9.90 31.27
C PRO A 591 15.64 9.04 30.39
N THR A 592 16.03 7.80 30.12
CA THR A 592 15.15 6.82 29.47
C THR A 592 14.00 6.50 30.42
N LEU A 593 12.86 6.07 29.90
CA LEU A 593 11.69 5.64 30.70
C LEU A 593 12.04 4.54 31.72
N PHE A 594 13.22 3.92 31.58
CA PHE A 594 13.76 2.86 32.45
C PHE A 594 14.81 3.34 33.48
N ASP A 595 15.16 4.62 33.47
CA ASP A 595 16.05 5.21 34.47
C ASP A 595 15.29 5.78 35.72
N ASN A 596 14.02 5.37 35.91
CA ASN A 596 13.27 5.72 37.11
C ASN A 596 13.69 4.77 38.25
N PRO A 597 14.36 5.28 39.32
CA PRO A 597 14.83 4.43 40.41
C PRO A 597 13.71 3.84 41.29
N ASP A 598 12.44 4.09 40.99
CA ASP A 598 11.27 3.63 41.77
C ASP A 598 10.75 2.23 41.35
N PHE A 599 11.43 1.51 40.43
CA PHE A 599 11.14 0.12 40.12
C PHE A 599 12.16 -0.87 40.69
N GLU A 600 12.71 -0.60 41.85
CA GLU A 600 13.35 -1.64 42.68
C GLU A 600 12.30 -2.26 43.61
N SER A 601 11.94 -3.51 43.27
CA SER A 601 11.51 -4.64 44.10
C SER A 601 10.77 -4.29 45.41
N ASN A 602 9.49 -4.58 45.45
CA ASN A 602 8.91 -5.20 46.66
C ASN A 602 8.43 -6.61 46.26
N ASP A 603 9.01 -7.56 47.01
CA ASP A 603 8.83 -9.01 47.07
C ASP A 603 7.49 -9.58 46.61
#